data_d9122e3678e6f807d356e9be66e48cb1
#
_entry.id   d9122e3678e6f807d356e9be66e48cb1
#
_cell.length_a   1.000
_cell.length_b   1.000
_cell.length_c   1.000
_cell.angle_alpha   90.00
_cell.angle_beta   90.00
_cell.angle_gamma   90.00
#
_symmetry.space_group_name_H-M   'P 1'
#
loop_
_entity.id
_entity.type
_entity.pdbx_description
1 polymer ?
#
loop_
_entity_poly.entity_id
_entity_poly.type
_entity_poly.pdbx_seq_one_letter_code
_entity_poly.pdbx_strand_id
1 'polypeptide(L)'
;MTRPLRNLISAVTLAALTGLLVLAATQWTDVFFRFYPAFSRWILGVLAGITSVTSFPIWEPGLCLIVLWGVISLIRSLVRPHFLRWLSGLLLTLCGAAFFFMAVWGLNYFAPPMSDRLGLETQERTPAELREVTAYFLQKANETAPLVERDADGVIAASDLSQLGRQAGAGYETLAKTTDCFDGSTARVKTLLSSKWFGKTGTTGIFIAFTGESSISSTTFTASVPFTMCHEIGHRMAFARENEANFAAFLACEASEDARFAYSGYYTAFLYCYNALRKVDAAAANEVWSGACDELRADCAAANSHYKKVEDQKVSQVTDKIYNSYLQTVGVESGRQSYGEVVDLLTAWYFSQEATQ
;
A
#
# COMPACT_ATOMS: atom_id res chain seq x y z
N MET A 1 -5.93 40.09 -20.60
CA MET A 1 -6.59 38.84 -20.20
C MET A 1 -6.91 38.90 -18.71
N THR A 2 -8.15 38.68 -18.31
CA THR A 2 -8.54 38.69 -16.90
C THR A 2 -7.94 37.51 -16.14
N ARG A 3 -7.73 37.67 -14.81
CA ARG A 3 -7.16 36.61 -13.97
C ARG A 3 -7.97 35.29 -14.02
N PRO A 4 -9.34 35.32 -13.97
CA PRO A 4 -10.14 34.09 -14.12
C PRO A 4 -9.92 33.37 -15.46
N LEU A 5 -9.84 34.12 -16.57
CA LEU A 5 -9.62 33.53 -17.89
C LEU A 5 -8.22 32.88 -17.98
N ARG A 6 -7.19 33.52 -17.44
CA ARG A 6 -5.84 32.95 -17.38
C ARG A 6 -5.83 31.64 -16.56
N ASN A 7 -6.45 31.64 -15.37
CA ASN A 7 -6.54 30.44 -14.53
C ASN A 7 -7.26 29.30 -15.26
N LEU A 8 -8.35 29.59 -15.96
CA LEU A 8 -9.10 28.61 -16.73
C LEU A 8 -8.26 28.01 -17.86
N ILE A 9 -7.58 28.84 -18.64
CA ILE A 9 -6.66 28.38 -19.70
C ILE A 9 -5.58 27.47 -19.11
N SER A 10 -4.94 27.87 -18.00
CA SER A 10 -3.92 27.05 -17.34
C SER A 10 -4.49 25.73 -16.81
N ALA A 11 -5.70 25.72 -16.26
CA ALA A 11 -6.36 24.50 -15.79
C ALA A 11 -6.64 23.54 -16.97
N VAL A 12 -7.16 24.03 -18.08
CA VAL A 12 -7.40 23.24 -19.30
C VAL A 12 -6.08 22.71 -19.86
N THR A 13 -5.02 23.51 -19.88
CA THR A 13 -3.70 23.06 -20.32
C THR A 13 -3.17 21.93 -19.45
N LEU A 14 -3.27 22.03 -18.13
CA LEU A 14 -2.84 20.96 -17.20
C LEU A 14 -3.68 19.69 -17.40
N ALA A 15 -5.00 19.82 -17.54
CA ALA A 15 -5.87 18.69 -17.82
C ALA A 15 -5.52 18.00 -19.16
N ALA A 16 -5.24 18.78 -20.20
CA ALA A 16 -4.81 18.26 -21.50
C ALA A 16 -3.44 17.54 -21.38
N LEU A 17 -2.47 18.11 -20.67
CA LEU A 17 -1.17 17.49 -20.41
C LEU A 17 -1.33 16.18 -19.63
N THR A 18 -2.22 16.14 -18.63
CA THR A 18 -2.54 14.89 -17.92
C THR A 18 -3.08 13.83 -18.87
N GLY A 19 -4.05 14.22 -19.73
CA GLY A 19 -4.60 13.30 -20.75
C GLY A 19 -3.54 12.79 -21.72
N LEU A 20 -2.60 13.64 -22.15
CA LEU A 20 -1.49 13.25 -23.02
C LEU A 20 -0.53 12.26 -22.33
N LEU A 21 -0.24 12.46 -21.04
CA LEU A 21 0.58 11.52 -20.26
C LEU A 21 -0.12 10.16 -20.13
N VAL A 22 -1.42 10.12 -19.84
CA VAL A 22 -2.20 8.88 -19.79
C VAL A 22 -2.21 8.20 -21.16
N LEU A 23 -2.44 8.97 -22.24
CA LEU A 23 -2.38 8.44 -23.60
C LEU A 23 -1.01 7.85 -23.92
N ALA A 24 0.08 8.53 -23.56
CA ALA A 24 1.43 8.02 -23.76
C ALA A 24 1.67 6.72 -22.99
N ALA A 25 1.25 6.65 -21.72
CA ALA A 25 1.39 5.46 -20.89
C ALA A 25 0.60 4.25 -21.42
N THR A 26 -0.57 4.49 -22.04
CA THR A 26 -1.44 3.42 -22.54
C THR A 26 -1.15 3.01 -23.99
N GLN A 27 -0.68 3.92 -24.84
CA GLN A 27 -0.41 3.64 -26.26
C GLN A 27 1.04 3.20 -26.54
N TRP A 28 1.98 3.65 -25.71
CA TRP A 28 3.41 3.32 -25.84
C TRP A 28 3.95 2.71 -24.55
N THR A 29 3.21 1.73 -24.01
CA THR A 29 3.44 1.12 -22.69
C THR A 29 4.90 0.67 -22.51
N ASP A 30 5.45 -0.11 -23.43
CA ASP A 30 6.82 -0.66 -23.33
C ASP A 30 7.89 0.44 -23.28
N VAL A 31 7.74 1.47 -24.12
CA VAL A 31 8.69 2.60 -24.14
C VAL A 31 8.55 3.46 -22.91
N PHE A 32 7.31 3.76 -22.52
CA PHE A 32 7.00 4.64 -21.40
C PHE A 32 7.47 4.02 -20.08
N PHE A 33 7.11 2.77 -19.81
CA PHE A 33 7.42 2.09 -18.54
C PHE A 33 8.87 1.57 -18.46
N ARG A 34 9.63 1.69 -19.53
CA ARG A 34 11.10 1.51 -19.45
C ARG A 34 11.78 2.55 -18.56
N PHE A 35 11.22 3.77 -18.48
CA PHE A 35 11.85 4.90 -17.78
C PHE A 35 11.00 5.43 -16.63
N TYR A 36 9.68 5.41 -16.77
CA TYR A 36 8.78 6.10 -15.83
C TYR A 36 8.84 5.54 -14.40
N PRO A 37 8.92 4.23 -14.12
CA PRO A 37 9.01 3.73 -12.74
C PRO A 37 10.26 4.22 -12.03
N ALA A 38 11.41 4.25 -12.70
CA ALA A 38 12.65 4.78 -12.14
C ALA A 38 12.55 6.29 -11.83
N PHE A 39 11.95 7.07 -12.76
CA PHE A 39 11.67 8.49 -12.53
C PHE A 39 10.71 8.69 -11.34
N SER A 40 9.63 7.92 -11.27
CA SER A 40 8.66 7.96 -10.17
C SER A 40 9.36 7.68 -8.83
N ARG A 41 10.12 6.59 -8.73
CA ARG A 41 10.89 6.23 -7.52
C ARG A 41 11.89 7.32 -7.11
N TRP A 42 12.59 7.91 -8.09
CA TRP A 42 13.55 8.98 -7.83
C TRP A 42 12.86 10.21 -7.21
N ILE A 43 11.79 10.72 -7.83
CA ILE A 43 11.04 11.89 -7.33
C ILE A 43 10.47 11.61 -5.93
N LEU A 44 9.85 10.43 -5.73
CA LEU A 44 9.30 10.01 -4.45
C LEU A 44 10.40 9.88 -3.39
N GLY A 45 11.58 9.42 -3.78
CA GLY A 45 12.76 9.36 -2.92
C GLY A 45 13.23 10.73 -2.46
N VAL A 46 13.27 11.72 -3.38
CA VAL A 46 13.58 13.11 -3.03
C VAL A 46 12.55 13.68 -2.05
N LEU A 47 11.26 13.49 -2.34
CA LEU A 47 10.18 13.96 -1.46
C LEU A 47 10.25 13.29 -0.08
N ALA A 48 10.42 11.96 -0.03
CA ALA A 48 10.58 11.21 1.22
C ALA A 48 11.82 11.67 2.00
N GLY A 49 12.93 11.96 1.33
CA GLY A 49 14.14 12.51 1.95
C GLY A 49 13.89 13.86 2.63
N ILE A 50 13.21 14.77 1.92
CA ILE A 50 12.84 16.08 2.47
C ILE A 50 11.93 15.94 3.68
N THR A 51 10.91 15.08 3.62
CA THR A 51 9.93 14.90 4.69
C THR A 51 10.46 14.07 5.86
N SER A 52 11.55 13.32 5.69
CA SER A 52 12.18 12.48 6.73
C SER A 52 12.83 13.28 7.87
N VAL A 53 12.93 14.62 7.75
CA VAL A 53 13.42 15.50 8.82
C VAL A 53 12.53 15.49 10.06
N THR A 54 11.25 15.07 9.93
CA THR A 54 10.31 14.94 11.06
C THR A 54 10.04 13.48 11.39
N SER A 55 9.70 13.21 12.67
CA SER A 55 9.27 11.89 13.14
C SER A 55 7.78 11.61 12.90
N PHE A 56 6.99 12.62 12.59
CA PHE A 56 5.57 12.56 12.31
C PHE A 56 5.30 12.86 10.82
N PRO A 57 4.17 12.41 10.24
CA PRO A 57 3.82 12.69 8.86
C PRO A 57 3.47 14.17 8.66
N ILE A 58 4.22 14.85 7.77
CA ILE A 58 4.02 16.28 7.49
C ILE A 58 2.72 16.51 6.71
N TRP A 59 2.27 15.53 5.94
CA TRP A 59 1.07 15.66 5.15
C TRP A 59 -0.20 15.90 5.98
N GLU A 60 -0.30 15.36 7.22
CA GLU A 60 -1.48 15.54 8.08
C GLU A 60 -1.67 17.02 8.49
N PRO A 61 -0.71 17.69 9.16
CA PRO A 61 -0.84 19.10 9.43
C PRO A 61 -0.89 19.95 8.15
N GLY A 62 -0.20 19.53 7.08
CA GLY A 62 -0.26 20.19 5.79
C GLY A 62 -1.67 20.19 5.20
N LEU A 63 -2.38 19.05 5.25
CA LEU A 63 -3.76 18.94 4.81
C LEU A 63 -4.69 19.83 5.65
N CYS A 64 -4.54 19.85 6.98
CA CYS A 64 -5.29 20.73 7.86
C CYS A 64 -5.11 22.20 7.48
N LEU A 65 -3.88 22.64 7.20
CA LEU A 65 -3.59 24.01 6.77
C LEU A 65 -4.20 24.34 5.40
N ILE A 66 -4.15 23.41 4.45
CA ILE A 66 -4.75 23.55 3.10
C ILE A 66 -6.27 23.73 3.23
N VAL A 67 -6.93 22.87 4.04
CA VAL A 67 -8.38 22.95 4.27
C VAL A 67 -8.74 24.27 4.94
N LEU A 68 -8.03 24.66 6.01
CA LEU A 68 -8.26 25.92 6.70
C LEU A 68 -8.10 27.13 5.76
N TRP A 69 -7.03 27.15 4.96
CA TRP A 69 -6.81 28.18 3.95
C TRP A 69 -7.93 28.20 2.90
N GLY A 70 -8.39 27.01 2.44
CA GLY A 70 -9.50 26.86 1.51
C GLY A 70 -10.79 27.48 2.05
N VAL A 71 -11.14 27.16 3.32
CA VAL A 71 -12.33 27.72 3.99
C VAL A 71 -12.23 29.24 4.13
N ILE A 72 -11.10 29.74 4.63
CA ILE A 72 -10.88 31.21 4.79
C ILE A 72 -10.98 31.91 3.42
N SER A 73 -10.37 31.34 2.39
CA SER A 73 -10.37 31.92 1.04
C SER A 73 -11.78 31.93 0.44
N LEU A 74 -12.58 30.88 0.66
CA LEU A 74 -13.98 30.81 0.25
C LEU A 74 -14.83 31.90 0.94
N ILE A 75 -14.75 31.99 2.26
CA ILE A 75 -15.47 33.03 3.03
C ILE A 75 -15.12 34.42 2.50
N ARG A 76 -13.82 34.71 2.32
CA ARG A 76 -13.37 36.00 1.75
C ARG A 76 -13.91 36.26 0.35
N SER A 77 -14.07 35.23 -0.47
CA SER A 77 -14.59 35.36 -1.84
C SER A 77 -16.10 35.60 -1.90
N LEU A 78 -16.83 35.14 -0.88
CA LEU A 78 -18.28 35.38 -0.75
C LEU A 78 -18.60 36.77 -0.19
N VAL A 79 -17.77 37.27 0.74
CA VAL A 79 -17.91 38.64 1.31
C VAL A 79 -17.52 39.72 0.29
N ARG A 80 -16.54 39.45 -0.56
CA ARG A 80 -16.12 40.34 -1.65
C ARG A 80 -16.56 39.76 -2.99
N PRO A 81 -17.03 40.55 -3.98
CA PRO A 81 -17.58 40.02 -5.24
C PRO A 81 -16.47 39.44 -6.16
N HIS A 82 -15.73 38.44 -5.64
CA HIS A 82 -14.61 37.80 -6.33
C HIS A 82 -14.79 36.28 -6.48
N PHE A 83 -16.00 35.77 -6.38
CA PHE A 83 -16.29 34.34 -6.42
C PHE A 83 -15.77 33.65 -7.68
N LEU A 84 -15.95 34.22 -8.87
CA LEU A 84 -15.43 33.66 -10.12
C LEU A 84 -13.90 33.56 -10.14
N ARG A 85 -13.22 34.52 -9.49
CA ARG A 85 -11.74 34.47 -9.34
C ARG A 85 -11.32 33.33 -8.42
N TRP A 86 -12.04 33.15 -7.32
CA TRP A 86 -11.80 32.06 -6.36
C TRP A 86 -12.09 30.70 -7.02
N LEU A 87 -13.23 30.53 -7.68
CA LEU A 87 -13.60 29.29 -8.38
C LEU A 87 -12.61 28.89 -9.46
N SER A 88 -12.15 29.85 -10.28
CA SER A 88 -11.12 29.60 -11.30
C SER A 88 -9.76 29.23 -10.67
N GLY A 89 -9.44 29.81 -9.51
CA GLY A 89 -8.26 29.46 -8.75
C GLY A 89 -8.32 28.05 -8.16
N LEU A 90 -9.47 27.68 -7.60
CA LEU A 90 -9.72 26.33 -7.08
C LEU A 90 -9.59 25.28 -8.21
N LEU A 91 -10.23 25.52 -9.36
CA LEU A 91 -10.13 24.63 -10.53
C LEU A 91 -8.67 24.44 -10.97
N LEU A 92 -7.90 25.53 -11.07
CA LEU A 92 -6.48 25.47 -11.41
C LEU A 92 -5.69 24.65 -10.37
N THR A 93 -5.98 24.82 -9.07
CA THR A 93 -5.31 24.04 -8.00
C THR A 93 -5.64 22.57 -8.12
N LEU A 94 -6.90 22.20 -8.35
CA LEU A 94 -7.32 20.81 -8.52
C LEU A 94 -6.69 20.16 -9.76
N CYS A 95 -6.69 20.85 -10.91
CA CYS A 95 -6.02 20.36 -12.12
C CYS A 95 -4.49 20.24 -11.91
N GLY A 96 -3.87 21.17 -11.18
CA GLY A 96 -2.46 21.10 -10.83
C GLY A 96 -2.13 19.91 -9.91
N ALA A 97 -2.96 19.68 -8.90
CA ALA A 97 -2.81 18.53 -8.01
C ALA A 97 -2.98 17.21 -8.77
N ALA A 98 -4.00 17.10 -9.64
CA ALA A 98 -4.23 15.92 -10.47
C ALA A 98 -3.06 15.67 -11.44
N PHE A 99 -2.56 16.71 -12.10
CA PHE A 99 -1.39 16.62 -12.97
C PHE A 99 -0.15 16.14 -12.20
N PHE A 100 0.14 16.76 -11.04
CA PHE A 100 1.27 16.38 -10.21
C PHE A 100 1.17 14.92 -9.75
N PHE A 101 0.01 14.53 -9.22
CA PHE A 101 -0.26 13.15 -8.80
C PHE A 101 0.00 12.15 -9.93
N MET A 102 -0.60 12.39 -11.11
CA MET A 102 -0.44 11.50 -12.26
C MET A 102 1.01 11.48 -12.75
N ALA A 103 1.66 12.64 -12.89
CA ALA A 103 3.02 12.74 -13.40
C ALA A 103 4.06 12.08 -12.46
N VAL A 104 3.83 12.13 -11.14
CA VAL A 104 4.79 11.63 -10.14
C VAL A 104 4.54 10.16 -9.79
N TRP A 105 3.27 9.73 -9.74
CA TRP A 105 2.96 8.39 -9.21
C TRP A 105 1.77 7.70 -9.90
N GLY A 106 0.68 8.41 -10.18
CA GLY A 106 -0.59 7.82 -10.61
C GLY A 106 -0.51 7.00 -11.91
N LEU A 107 0.44 7.34 -12.81
CA LEU A 107 0.63 6.56 -14.04
C LEU A 107 1.13 5.13 -13.79
N ASN A 108 1.67 4.81 -12.60
CA ASN A 108 2.07 3.44 -12.26
C ASN A 108 0.88 2.46 -12.23
N TYR A 109 -0.37 2.94 -12.15
CA TYR A 109 -1.55 2.07 -12.32
C TYR A 109 -1.64 1.42 -13.71
N PHE A 110 -1.02 2.03 -14.72
CA PHE A 110 -0.97 1.52 -16.10
C PHE A 110 0.30 0.70 -16.40
N ALA A 111 1.18 0.50 -15.41
CA ALA A 111 2.40 -0.26 -15.59
C ALA A 111 2.11 -1.73 -15.94
N PRO A 112 2.99 -2.39 -16.72
CA PRO A 112 2.94 -3.84 -16.89
C PRO A 112 2.92 -4.56 -15.54
N PRO A 113 2.29 -5.75 -15.44
CA PRO A 113 2.23 -6.50 -14.20
C PRO A 113 3.61 -6.75 -13.59
N MET A 114 3.67 -6.76 -12.26
CA MET A 114 4.90 -7.07 -11.53
C MET A 114 5.40 -8.49 -11.82
N SER A 115 4.49 -9.45 -12.08
CA SER A 115 4.81 -10.80 -12.51
C SER A 115 5.74 -10.82 -13.73
N ASP A 116 5.44 -10.00 -14.74
CA ASP A 116 6.23 -9.95 -15.98
C ASP A 116 7.66 -9.47 -15.71
N ARG A 117 7.81 -8.48 -14.80
CA ARG A 117 9.12 -7.92 -14.43
C ARG A 117 9.96 -8.87 -13.59
N LEU A 118 9.33 -9.77 -12.84
CA LEU A 118 9.98 -10.76 -11.99
C LEU A 118 10.06 -12.15 -12.65
N GLY A 119 9.54 -12.29 -13.89
CA GLY A 119 9.53 -13.58 -14.60
C GLY A 119 8.65 -14.64 -13.91
N LEU A 120 7.58 -14.21 -13.23
CA LEU A 120 6.65 -15.10 -12.54
C LEU A 120 5.49 -15.48 -13.47
N GLU A 121 5.25 -16.77 -13.64
CA GLU A 121 4.12 -17.28 -14.42
C GLU A 121 2.89 -17.39 -13.53
N THR A 122 1.99 -16.39 -13.61
CA THR A 122 0.69 -16.43 -12.95
C THR A 122 -0.30 -17.22 -13.81
N GLN A 123 -0.98 -18.18 -13.19
CA GLN A 123 -2.02 -19.00 -13.83
C GLN A 123 -3.09 -19.39 -12.79
N GLU A 124 -4.27 -19.74 -13.27
CA GLU A 124 -5.28 -20.36 -12.40
C GLU A 124 -4.73 -21.66 -11.80
N ARG A 125 -4.84 -21.77 -10.49
CA ARG A 125 -4.35 -22.90 -9.72
C ARG A 125 -5.48 -23.81 -9.29
N THR A 126 -5.20 -25.11 -9.26
CA THR A 126 -6.12 -26.09 -8.71
C THR A 126 -6.27 -25.94 -7.20
N PRO A 127 -7.39 -26.38 -6.59
CA PRO A 127 -7.51 -26.42 -5.13
C PRO A 127 -6.39 -27.20 -4.44
N ALA A 128 -5.84 -28.23 -5.08
CA ALA A 128 -4.74 -29.03 -4.55
C ALA A 128 -3.42 -28.19 -4.48
N GLU A 129 -3.07 -27.48 -5.54
CA GLU A 129 -1.91 -26.55 -5.54
C GLU A 129 -2.10 -25.43 -4.51
N LEU A 130 -3.30 -24.85 -4.42
CA LEU A 130 -3.59 -23.82 -3.43
C LEU A 130 -3.48 -24.36 -2.00
N ARG A 131 -3.89 -25.60 -1.73
CA ARG A 131 -3.70 -26.29 -0.43
C ARG A 131 -2.20 -26.43 -0.13
N GLU A 132 -1.40 -26.86 -1.10
CA GLU A 132 0.05 -27.04 -0.95
C GLU A 132 0.73 -25.72 -0.56
N VAL A 133 0.47 -24.64 -1.31
CA VAL A 133 1.01 -23.31 -1.03
C VAL A 133 0.54 -22.80 0.34
N THR A 134 -0.73 -23.03 0.69
CA THR A 134 -1.27 -22.64 2.00
C THR A 134 -0.55 -23.38 3.13
N ALA A 135 -0.27 -24.67 2.95
CA ALA A 135 0.46 -25.48 3.93
C ALA A 135 1.92 -25.02 4.08
N TYR A 136 2.56 -24.65 2.97
CA TYR A 136 3.91 -24.06 3.00
C TYR A 136 3.95 -22.76 3.82
N PHE A 137 3.03 -21.82 3.56
CA PHE A 137 3.00 -20.58 4.32
C PHE A 137 2.63 -20.80 5.78
N LEU A 138 1.78 -21.79 6.10
CA LEU A 138 1.53 -22.19 7.47
C LEU A 138 2.79 -22.70 8.16
N GLN A 139 3.54 -23.57 7.49
CA GLN A 139 4.80 -24.09 8.03
C GLN A 139 5.77 -22.94 8.33
N LYS A 140 5.95 -22.02 7.39
CA LYS A 140 6.84 -20.85 7.58
C LYS A 140 6.36 -19.92 8.69
N ALA A 141 5.06 -19.69 8.82
CA ALA A 141 4.49 -18.91 9.92
C ALA A 141 4.74 -19.62 11.28
N ASN A 142 4.56 -20.94 11.34
CA ASN A 142 4.87 -21.74 12.54
C ASN A 142 6.35 -21.70 12.90
N GLU A 143 7.27 -21.76 11.92
CA GLU A 143 8.71 -21.70 12.14
C GLU A 143 9.15 -20.35 12.68
N THR A 144 8.51 -19.26 12.25
CA THR A 144 8.91 -17.89 12.62
C THR A 144 8.16 -17.36 13.85
N ALA A 145 6.99 -17.91 14.20
CA ALA A 145 6.19 -17.48 15.34
C ALA A 145 6.94 -17.53 16.70
N PRO A 146 7.72 -18.56 17.02
CA PRO A 146 8.47 -18.60 18.29
C PRO A 146 9.72 -17.72 18.30
N LEU A 147 10.12 -17.13 17.15
CA LEU A 147 11.31 -16.27 17.06
C LEU A 147 11.02 -14.82 17.46
N VAL A 148 9.77 -14.46 17.66
CA VAL A 148 9.36 -13.11 18.08
C VAL A 148 8.97 -13.09 19.56
N GLU A 149 9.18 -11.93 20.19
CA GLU A 149 8.83 -11.75 21.60
C GLU A 149 7.31 -11.85 21.80
N ARG A 150 6.90 -12.50 22.90
CA ARG A 150 5.49 -12.73 23.20
C ARG A 150 5.14 -12.24 24.61
N ASP A 151 3.88 -11.82 24.78
CA ASP A 151 3.36 -11.45 26.09
C ASP A 151 2.94 -12.69 26.92
N ALA A 152 2.38 -12.44 28.12
CA ALA A 152 1.98 -13.50 29.05
C ALA A 152 0.82 -14.38 28.50
N ASP A 153 0.06 -13.88 27.53
CA ASP A 153 -1.03 -14.60 26.87
C ASP A 153 -0.56 -15.35 25.61
N GLY A 154 0.74 -15.35 25.33
CA GLY A 154 1.32 -15.98 24.14
C GLY A 154 1.11 -15.19 22.84
N VAL A 155 0.57 -13.97 22.90
CA VAL A 155 0.37 -13.08 21.77
C VAL A 155 1.66 -12.32 21.49
N ILE A 156 1.94 -12.00 20.21
CA ILE A 156 3.09 -11.19 19.81
C ILE A 156 3.14 -9.87 20.61
N ALA A 157 4.25 -9.63 21.29
CA ALA A 157 4.44 -8.45 22.11
C ALA A 157 4.50 -7.15 21.28
N ALA A 158 4.02 -6.05 21.87
CA ALA A 158 4.06 -4.74 21.23
C ALA A 158 5.51 -4.31 20.99
N SER A 159 5.78 -3.75 19.81
CA SER A 159 7.08 -3.24 19.40
C SER A 159 7.07 -1.71 19.29
N ASP A 160 8.25 -1.09 19.42
CA ASP A 160 8.41 0.35 19.12
C ASP A 160 8.19 0.61 17.63
N LEU A 161 7.07 1.25 17.30
CA LEU A 161 6.70 1.59 15.91
C LEU A 161 7.74 2.50 15.24
N SER A 162 8.39 3.38 15.98
CA SER A 162 9.44 4.25 15.43
C SER A 162 10.68 3.47 15.05
N GLN A 163 11.04 2.47 15.84
CA GLN A 163 12.16 1.56 15.55
C GLN A 163 11.83 0.70 14.32
N LEU A 164 10.67 0.02 14.31
CA LEU A 164 10.21 -0.77 13.18
C LEU A 164 10.15 0.06 11.89
N GLY A 165 9.62 1.29 11.98
CA GLY A 165 9.54 2.18 10.83
C GLY A 165 10.90 2.56 10.22
N ARG A 166 11.98 2.57 10.99
CA ARG A 166 13.36 2.74 10.48
C ARG A 166 13.92 1.47 9.86
N GLN A 167 13.48 0.32 10.31
CA GLN A 167 13.97 -1.00 9.85
C GLN A 167 13.19 -1.52 8.63
N ALA A 168 11.98 -1.01 8.39
CA ALA A 168 11.06 -1.52 7.37
C ALA A 168 11.61 -1.50 5.93
N GLY A 169 12.65 -0.70 5.67
CA GLY A 169 13.31 -0.64 4.37
C GLY A 169 14.34 -1.73 4.11
N ALA A 170 14.84 -2.42 5.16
CA ALA A 170 16.00 -3.31 5.06
C ALA A 170 15.80 -4.48 4.07
N GLY A 171 14.60 -5.08 4.04
CA GLY A 171 14.29 -6.13 3.08
C GLY A 171 14.31 -5.62 1.63
N TYR A 172 13.81 -4.42 1.37
CA TYR A 172 13.89 -3.80 0.05
C TYR A 172 15.34 -3.51 -0.37
N GLU A 173 16.21 -3.11 0.56
CA GLU A 173 17.64 -2.93 0.29
C GLU A 173 18.32 -4.25 -0.08
N THR A 174 17.87 -5.36 0.50
CA THR A 174 18.33 -6.70 0.12
C THR A 174 17.83 -7.09 -1.27
N LEU A 175 16.54 -6.90 -1.56
CA LEU A 175 15.95 -7.19 -2.88
C LEU A 175 16.55 -6.35 -4.01
N ALA A 176 16.89 -5.09 -3.75
CA ALA A 176 17.52 -4.20 -4.73
C ALA A 176 18.88 -4.69 -5.22
N LYS A 177 19.55 -5.62 -4.50
CA LYS A 177 20.81 -6.24 -4.94
C LYS A 177 20.60 -7.27 -6.06
N THR A 178 19.39 -7.79 -6.20
CA THR A 178 19.05 -8.84 -7.19
C THR A 178 18.22 -8.32 -8.35
N THR A 179 17.45 -7.26 -8.16
CA THR A 179 16.60 -6.67 -9.20
C THR A 179 16.39 -5.18 -8.98
N ASP A 180 16.41 -4.40 -10.07
CA ASP A 180 16.16 -2.95 -10.06
C ASP A 180 14.69 -2.58 -9.78
N CYS A 181 13.78 -3.55 -9.78
CA CYS A 181 12.37 -3.32 -9.42
C CYS A 181 12.21 -2.69 -8.03
N PHE A 182 13.13 -2.99 -7.11
CA PHE A 182 13.11 -2.54 -5.73
C PHE A 182 14.14 -1.43 -5.43
N ASP A 183 14.81 -0.91 -6.46
CA ASP A 183 15.73 0.23 -6.30
C ASP A 183 14.93 1.53 -6.12
N GLY A 184 14.81 1.97 -4.88
CA GLY A 184 14.04 3.15 -4.50
C GLY A 184 14.33 3.58 -3.06
N SER A 185 13.54 4.53 -2.56
CA SER A 185 13.76 5.08 -1.22
C SER A 185 13.23 4.18 -0.12
N THR A 186 14.10 3.79 0.79
CA THR A 186 13.81 3.05 2.04
C THR A 186 13.59 3.96 3.25
N ALA A 187 13.31 5.27 3.01
CA ALA A 187 13.02 6.22 4.06
C ALA A 187 11.98 5.68 5.04
N ARG A 188 12.18 5.99 6.33
CA ARG A 188 11.35 5.45 7.43
C ARG A 188 9.85 5.58 7.20
N VAL A 189 9.10 4.61 7.71
CA VAL A 189 7.66 4.68 7.86
C VAL A 189 7.31 5.44 9.14
N LYS A 190 6.32 6.32 9.09
CA LYS A 190 5.92 7.18 10.21
C LYS A 190 4.60 6.70 10.82
N THR A 191 4.37 7.08 12.07
CA THR A 191 3.09 6.79 12.73
C THR A 191 2.13 7.97 12.54
N LEU A 192 0.90 7.70 12.10
CA LEU A 192 -0.15 8.68 11.90
C LEU A 192 -0.52 9.38 13.21
N LEU A 193 -0.64 10.70 13.18
CA LEU A 193 -1.17 11.50 14.29
C LEU A 193 -2.67 11.18 14.50
N SER A 194 -3.39 10.96 13.41
CA SER A 194 -4.83 10.63 13.39
C SER A 194 -5.12 9.12 13.44
N SER A 195 -4.21 8.29 13.95
CA SER A 195 -4.32 6.82 14.02
C SER A 195 -5.67 6.31 14.50
N LYS A 196 -6.24 6.93 15.57
CA LYS A 196 -7.54 6.51 16.11
C LYS A 196 -8.69 6.68 15.11
N TRP A 197 -8.61 7.70 14.26
CA TRP A 197 -9.61 7.91 13.21
C TRP A 197 -9.41 6.89 12.07
N PHE A 198 -8.17 6.69 11.64
CA PHE A 198 -7.83 5.68 10.63
C PHE A 198 -8.23 4.26 11.07
N GLY A 199 -8.03 3.91 12.34
CA GLY A 199 -8.49 2.63 12.88
C GLY A 199 -10.00 2.41 12.72
N LYS A 200 -10.83 3.45 12.92
CA LYS A 200 -12.28 3.35 12.69
C LYS A 200 -12.65 3.11 11.23
N THR A 201 -11.84 3.56 10.30
CA THR A 201 -12.04 3.32 8.85
C THR A 201 -11.57 1.96 8.37
N GLY A 202 -10.95 1.14 9.24
CA GLY A 202 -10.30 -0.12 8.86
C GLY A 202 -8.99 0.07 8.08
N THR A 203 -8.47 1.31 7.98
CA THR A 203 -7.24 1.61 7.25
C THR A 203 -6.05 1.47 8.19
N THR A 204 -5.10 0.60 7.84
CA THR A 204 -3.92 0.30 8.65
C THR A 204 -2.69 1.13 8.27
N GLY A 205 -2.60 1.57 7.02
CA GLY A 205 -1.52 2.42 6.53
C GLY A 205 -1.97 3.32 5.39
N ILE A 206 -1.11 4.23 4.97
CA ILE A 206 -1.33 5.12 3.84
C ILE A 206 0.00 5.65 3.28
N PHE A 207 0.13 5.62 1.96
CA PHE A 207 1.18 6.30 1.22
C PHE A 207 0.65 7.58 0.59
N ILE A 208 1.40 8.67 0.71
CA ILE A 208 1.05 9.98 0.14
C ILE A 208 2.07 10.39 -0.92
N ALA A 209 1.71 10.27 -2.20
CA ALA A 209 2.58 10.61 -3.32
C ALA A 209 3.05 12.07 -3.35
N PHE A 210 2.25 13.01 -2.79
CA PHE A 210 2.60 14.44 -2.73
C PHE A 210 3.79 14.74 -1.83
N THR A 211 4.06 13.89 -0.85
CA THR A 211 5.12 14.06 0.14
C THR A 211 6.12 12.91 0.15
N GLY A 212 5.84 11.82 -0.59
CA GLY A 212 6.61 10.58 -0.58
C GLY A 212 6.55 9.83 0.76
N GLU A 213 5.65 10.23 1.67
CA GLU A 213 5.55 9.67 3.02
C GLU A 213 4.73 8.37 3.03
N SER A 214 5.32 7.33 3.62
CA SER A 214 4.63 6.10 4.04
C SER A 214 4.32 6.20 5.52
N SER A 215 3.08 5.92 5.91
CA SER A 215 2.62 6.05 7.29
C SER A 215 1.71 4.90 7.69
N ILE A 216 1.76 4.49 8.97
CA ILE A 216 0.87 3.47 9.52
C ILE A 216 0.04 4.00 10.68
N SER A 217 -1.10 3.38 10.92
CA SER A 217 -1.90 3.60 12.12
C SER A 217 -1.28 2.88 13.32
N SER A 218 -1.20 3.56 14.47
CA SER A 218 -0.80 2.91 15.72
C SER A 218 -1.85 1.92 16.25
N THR A 219 -3.01 1.85 15.59
CA THR A 219 -4.06 0.87 15.90
C THR A 219 -3.98 -0.38 15.03
N THR A 220 -2.94 -0.52 14.20
CA THR A 220 -2.67 -1.76 13.45
C THR A 220 -2.27 -2.86 14.43
N PHE A 221 -2.82 -4.07 14.25
CA PHE A 221 -2.47 -5.21 15.10
C PHE A 221 -0.99 -5.57 14.95
N THR A 222 -0.31 -5.87 16.04
CA THR A 222 1.15 -5.99 16.12
C THR A 222 1.74 -6.95 15.08
N ALA A 223 1.15 -8.13 14.87
CA ALA A 223 1.64 -9.08 13.87
C ALA A 223 1.57 -8.55 12.43
N SER A 224 0.68 -7.60 12.15
CA SER A 224 0.51 -7.01 10.81
C SER A 224 1.34 -5.73 10.60
N VAL A 225 1.92 -5.15 11.67
CA VAL A 225 2.64 -3.87 11.60
C VAL A 225 3.83 -3.92 10.63
N PRO A 226 4.77 -4.87 10.70
CA PRO A 226 5.92 -4.91 9.79
C PRO A 226 5.49 -5.08 8.33
N PHE A 227 4.53 -5.97 8.05
CA PHE A 227 3.99 -6.15 6.71
C PHE A 227 3.35 -4.88 6.17
N THR A 228 2.50 -4.20 6.97
CA THR A 228 1.86 -2.94 6.56
C THR A 228 2.92 -1.86 6.27
N MET A 229 3.98 -1.78 7.08
CA MET A 229 5.08 -0.85 6.82
C MET A 229 5.77 -1.12 5.48
N CYS A 230 6.06 -2.39 5.19
CA CYS A 230 6.62 -2.79 3.89
C CYS A 230 5.65 -2.50 2.74
N HIS A 231 4.34 -2.72 2.92
CA HIS A 231 3.31 -2.40 1.94
C HIS A 231 3.31 -0.90 1.56
N GLU A 232 3.36 -0.01 2.54
CA GLU A 232 3.40 1.44 2.28
C GLU A 232 4.72 1.88 1.63
N ILE A 233 5.83 1.16 1.89
CA ILE A 233 7.07 1.34 1.13
C ILE A 233 6.89 0.82 -0.29
N GLY A 234 6.19 -0.30 -0.50
CA GLY A 234 5.87 -0.85 -1.82
C GLY A 234 5.21 0.19 -2.73
N HIS A 235 4.25 0.94 -2.22
CA HIS A 235 3.67 2.07 -2.97
C HIS A 235 4.71 3.14 -3.34
N ARG A 236 5.64 3.45 -2.44
CA ARG A 236 6.76 4.37 -2.74
C ARG A 236 7.76 3.78 -3.74
N MET A 237 7.87 2.45 -3.83
CA MET A 237 8.63 1.75 -4.87
C MET A 237 7.91 1.71 -6.22
N ALA A 238 6.83 2.49 -6.38
CA ALA A 238 6.01 2.60 -7.58
C ALA A 238 5.13 1.36 -7.89
N PHE A 239 4.85 0.51 -6.90
CA PHE A 239 3.82 -0.52 -7.01
C PHE A 239 2.47 0.09 -6.65
N ALA A 240 1.72 0.55 -7.66
CA ALA A 240 0.47 1.27 -7.42
C ALA A 240 -0.70 0.33 -7.12
N ARG A 241 -0.72 -0.88 -7.69
CA ARG A 241 -1.77 -1.87 -7.46
C ARG A 241 -1.60 -2.53 -6.10
N GLU A 242 -2.70 -2.74 -5.39
CA GLU A 242 -2.72 -3.30 -4.03
C GLU A 242 -2.13 -4.72 -3.96
N ASN A 243 -2.46 -5.58 -4.92
CA ASN A 243 -1.90 -6.93 -5.02
C ASN A 243 -0.38 -6.91 -5.18
N GLU A 244 0.15 -6.01 -6.00
CA GLU A 244 1.59 -5.86 -6.21
C GLU A 244 2.28 -5.27 -4.98
N ALA A 245 1.67 -4.27 -4.30
CA ALA A 245 2.19 -3.71 -3.07
C ALA A 245 2.19 -4.74 -1.92
N ASN A 246 1.14 -5.58 -1.83
CA ASN A 246 1.08 -6.69 -0.89
C ASN A 246 2.15 -7.75 -1.18
N PHE A 247 2.35 -8.10 -2.45
CA PHE A 247 3.38 -9.07 -2.82
C PHE A 247 4.80 -8.51 -2.60
N ALA A 248 5.04 -7.25 -2.94
CA ALA A 248 6.29 -6.56 -2.65
C ALA A 248 6.58 -6.51 -1.13
N ALA A 249 5.53 -6.29 -0.31
CA ALA A 249 5.64 -6.33 1.15
C ALA A 249 6.03 -7.72 1.66
N PHE A 250 5.43 -8.78 1.11
CA PHE A 250 5.79 -10.15 1.44
C PHE A 250 7.27 -10.41 1.13
N LEU A 251 7.73 -10.10 -0.08
CA LEU A 251 9.13 -10.29 -0.48
C LEU A 251 10.10 -9.50 0.42
N ALA A 252 9.76 -8.26 0.77
CA ALA A 252 10.59 -7.44 1.64
C ALA A 252 10.63 -7.98 3.09
N CYS A 253 9.51 -8.51 3.59
CA CYS A 253 9.44 -9.15 4.89
C CYS A 253 10.25 -10.44 4.93
N GLU A 254 10.18 -11.26 3.90
CA GLU A 254 10.92 -12.51 3.75
C GLU A 254 12.42 -12.27 3.62
N ALA A 255 12.83 -11.25 2.87
CA ALA A 255 14.23 -10.86 2.71
C ALA A 255 14.85 -10.12 3.92
N SER A 256 14.06 -9.85 4.96
CA SER A 256 14.53 -9.17 6.18
C SER A 256 15.21 -10.15 7.15
N GLU A 257 16.34 -9.75 7.75
CA GLU A 257 17.01 -10.51 8.81
C GLU A 257 16.28 -10.41 10.17
N ASP A 258 15.32 -9.48 10.32
CA ASP A 258 14.56 -9.29 11.56
C ASP A 258 13.36 -10.24 11.60
N ALA A 259 13.33 -11.13 12.58
CA ALA A 259 12.29 -12.13 12.75
C ALA A 259 10.86 -11.55 12.81
N ARG A 260 10.70 -10.31 13.28
CA ARG A 260 9.38 -9.64 13.33
C ARG A 260 8.83 -9.38 11.92
N PHE A 261 9.69 -9.02 10.97
CA PHE A 261 9.30 -8.83 9.57
C PHE A 261 9.04 -10.20 8.92
N ALA A 262 9.94 -11.16 9.07
CA ALA A 262 9.75 -12.51 8.52
C ALA A 262 8.43 -13.13 8.99
N TYR A 263 8.17 -13.10 10.32
CA TYR A 263 6.90 -13.60 10.86
C TYR A 263 5.70 -12.84 10.30
N SER A 264 5.73 -11.53 10.27
CA SER A 264 4.63 -10.70 9.74
C SER A 264 4.32 -11.00 8.27
N GLY A 265 5.36 -11.24 7.46
CA GLY A 265 5.25 -11.62 6.06
C GLY A 265 4.57 -12.98 5.90
N TYR A 266 5.08 -14.01 6.57
CA TYR A 266 4.52 -15.37 6.50
C TYR A 266 3.14 -15.49 7.14
N TYR A 267 2.89 -14.79 8.26
CA TYR A 267 1.58 -14.67 8.89
C TYR A 267 0.55 -14.13 7.90
N THR A 268 0.87 -13.02 7.21
CA THR A 268 -0.05 -12.37 6.28
C THR A 268 -0.24 -13.19 5.00
N ALA A 269 0.83 -13.74 4.43
CA ALA A 269 0.76 -14.61 3.26
C ALA A 269 -0.08 -15.88 3.54
N PHE A 270 0.11 -16.49 4.71
CA PHE A 270 -0.72 -17.60 5.17
C PHE A 270 -2.20 -17.21 5.21
N LEU A 271 -2.54 -16.07 5.81
CA LEU A 271 -3.93 -15.62 5.90
C LEU A 271 -4.56 -15.36 4.52
N TYR A 272 -3.81 -14.82 3.56
CA TYR A 272 -4.30 -14.65 2.19
C TYR A 272 -4.61 -16.00 1.54
N CYS A 273 -3.66 -16.92 1.54
CA CYS A 273 -3.83 -18.25 0.94
C CYS A 273 -4.91 -19.07 1.67
N TYR A 274 -4.95 -19.04 3.00
CA TYR A 274 -5.97 -19.72 3.79
C TYR A 274 -7.38 -19.21 3.48
N ASN A 275 -7.57 -17.89 3.39
CA ASN A 275 -8.87 -17.32 3.06
C ASN A 275 -9.30 -17.64 1.62
N ALA A 276 -8.36 -17.72 0.67
CA ALA A 276 -8.63 -18.15 -0.70
C ALA A 276 -9.01 -19.64 -0.73
N LEU A 277 -8.22 -20.52 -0.10
CA LEU A 277 -8.49 -21.95 -0.01
C LEU A 277 -9.85 -22.22 0.63
N ARG A 278 -10.19 -21.53 1.72
CA ARG A 278 -11.47 -21.69 2.42
C ARG A 278 -12.70 -21.38 1.54
N LYS A 279 -12.55 -20.50 0.54
CA LYS A 279 -13.64 -20.17 -0.41
C LYS A 279 -13.88 -21.28 -1.42
N VAL A 280 -12.85 -22.02 -1.81
CA VAL A 280 -12.92 -23.08 -2.84
C VAL A 280 -13.01 -24.47 -2.22
N ASP A 281 -12.33 -24.72 -1.10
CA ASP A 281 -12.34 -25.99 -0.34
C ASP A 281 -12.19 -25.72 1.16
N ALA A 282 -13.33 -25.58 1.84
CA ALA A 282 -13.36 -25.33 3.28
C ALA A 282 -12.85 -26.51 4.11
N ALA A 283 -12.96 -27.76 3.61
CA ALA A 283 -12.48 -28.94 4.32
C ALA A 283 -10.96 -28.98 4.30
N ALA A 284 -10.34 -28.78 3.15
CA ALA A 284 -8.89 -28.68 3.01
C ALA A 284 -8.31 -27.50 3.82
N ALA A 285 -8.99 -26.35 3.83
CA ALA A 285 -8.57 -25.22 4.65
C ALA A 285 -8.57 -25.54 6.15
N ASN A 286 -9.61 -26.23 6.65
CA ASN A 286 -9.69 -26.66 8.05
C ASN A 286 -8.60 -27.70 8.40
N GLU A 287 -8.30 -28.60 7.48
CA GLU A 287 -7.21 -29.56 7.65
C GLU A 287 -5.86 -28.83 7.77
N VAL A 288 -5.55 -27.89 6.88
CA VAL A 288 -4.34 -27.07 6.96
C VAL A 288 -4.30 -26.28 8.29
N TRP A 289 -5.40 -25.61 8.66
CA TRP A 289 -5.50 -24.87 9.92
C TRP A 289 -5.24 -25.73 11.15
N SER A 290 -5.57 -27.03 11.12
CA SER A 290 -5.32 -27.94 12.25
C SER A 290 -3.83 -28.03 12.61
N GLY A 291 -2.92 -27.78 11.67
CA GLY A 291 -1.48 -27.75 11.86
C GLY A 291 -0.92 -26.42 12.41
N ALA A 292 -1.75 -25.40 12.66
CA ALA A 292 -1.27 -24.13 13.20
C ALA A 292 -0.74 -24.28 14.63
N CYS A 293 0.40 -23.64 14.94
CA CYS A 293 0.95 -23.60 16.29
C CYS A 293 0.11 -22.73 17.24
N ASP A 294 0.32 -22.86 18.54
CA ASP A 294 -0.46 -22.14 19.56
C ASP A 294 -0.22 -20.62 19.45
N GLU A 295 0.97 -20.19 19.16
CA GLU A 295 1.34 -18.78 18.99
C GLU A 295 0.57 -18.14 17.81
N LEU A 296 0.54 -18.82 16.66
CA LEU A 296 -0.19 -18.34 15.50
C LEU A 296 -1.69 -18.26 15.77
N ARG A 297 -2.23 -19.27 16.49
CA ARG A 297 -3.64 -19.29 16.90
C ARG A 297 -3.97 -18.13 17.85
N ALA A 298 -3.09 -17.87 18.83
CA ALA A 298 -3.22 -16.77 19.78
C ALA A 298 -3.24 -15.42 19.04
N ASP A 299 -2.30 -15.21 18.11
CA ASP A 299 -2.23 -13.98 17.32
C ASP A 299 -3.47 -13.78 16.44
N CYS A 300 -3.97 -14.81 15.77
CA CYS A 300 -5.19 -14.73 14.96
C CYS A 300 -6.43 -14.41 15.81
N ALA A 301 -6.55 -15.01 17.00
CA ALA A 301 -7.67 -14.74 17.92
C ALA A 301 -7.60 -13.31 18.47
N ALA A 302 -6.40 -12.87 18.87
CA ALA A 302 -6.15 -11.51 19.35
C ALA A 302 -6.42 -10.47 18.26
N ALA A 303 -5.95 -10.68 17.02
CA ALA A 303 -6.20 -9.80 15.88
C ALA A 303 -7.70 -9.62 15.61
N ASN A 304 -8.46 -10.72 15.56
CA ASN A 304 -9.92 -10.68 15.38
C ASN A 304 -10.62 -9.87 16.48
N SER A 305 -10.20 -10.05 17.73
CA SER A 305 -10.74 -9.30 18.87
C SER A 305 -10.37 -7.81 18.81
N HIS A 306 -9.13 -7.52 18.41
CA HIS A 306 -8.59 -6.17 18.26
C HIS A 306 -9.36 -5.37 17.22
N TYR A 307 -9.49 -5.88 15.99
CA TYR A 307 -10.17 -5.16 14.91
C TYR A 307 -11.66 -4.96 15.18
N LYS A 308 -12.34 -5.93 15.82
CA LYS A 308 -13.74 -5.74 16.26
C LYS A 308 -13.92 -4.59 17.26
N LYS A 309 -12.89 -4.23 18.03
CA LYS A 309 -12.94 -3.11 19.00
C LYS A 309 -12.57 -1.77 18.37
N VAL A 310 -11.68 -1.79 17.37
CA VAL A 310 -11.10 -0.58 16.78
C VAL A 310 -11.94 -0.07 15.61
N GLU A 311 -12.43 -0.97 14.77
CA GLU A 311 -13.15 -0.65 13.53
C GLU A 311 -14.60 -0.30 13.78
N ASP A 312 -15.08 0.78 13.16
CA ASP A 312 -16.50 1.12 13.06
C ASP A 312 -17.02 0.62 11.71
N GLN A 313 -17.84 -0.44 11.73
CA GLN A 313 -18.32 -1.08 10.51
C GLN A 313 -19.03 -0.14 9.53
N LYS A 314 -19.75 0.89 10.02
CA LYS A 314 -20.44 1.84 9.14
C LYS A 314 -19.45 2.78 8.46
N VAL A 315 -18.46 3.25 9.21
CA VAL A 315 -17.41 4.14 8.69
C VAL A 315 -16.52 3.37 7.71
N SER A 316 -16.10 2.17 8.05
CA SER A 316 -15.29 1.29 7.20
C SER A 316 -15.98 1.00 5.86
N GLN A 317 -17.27 0.61 5.86
CA GLN A 317 -18.04 0.37 4.63
C GLN A 317 -18.13 1.61 3.72
N VAL A 318 -18.23 2.81 4.28
CA VAL A 318 -18.23 4.06 3.50
C VAL A 318 -16.85 4.29 2.89
N THR A 319 -15.79 4.12 3.71
CA THR A 319 -14.41 4.26 3.25
C THR A 319 -14.10 3.27 2.12
N ASP A 320 -14.52 2.01 2.25
CA ASP A 320 -14.36 0.99 1.23
C ASP A 320 -15.04 1.35 -0.10
N LYS A 321 -16.25 1.88 -0.04
CA LYS A 321 -16.96 2.34 -1.25
C LYS A 321 -16.22 3.48 -1.95
N ILE A 322 -15.74 4.48 -1.18
CA ILE A 322 -14.98 5.61 -1.74
C ILE A 322 -13.68 5.10 -2.37
N TYR A 323 -12.96 4.24 -1.68
CA TYR A 323 -11.69 3.69 -2.17
C TYR A 323 -11.88 2.82 -3.41
N ASN A 324 -12.89 1.94 -3.44
CA ASN A 324 -13.22 1.15 -4.63
C ASN A 324 -13.60 2.03 -5.83
N SER A 325 -14.36 3.11 -5.60
CA SER A 325 -14.69 4.06 -6.67
C SER A 325 -13.44 4.75 -7.22
N TYR A 326 -12.50 5.09 -6.37
CA TYR A 326 -11.21 5.64 -6.78
C TYR A 326 -10.41 4.64 -7.63
N LEU A 327 -10.26 3.38 -7.18
CA LEU A 327 -9.55 2.33 -7.92
C LEU A 327 -10.15 2.10 -9.31
N GLN A 328 -11.48 2.06 -9.42
CA GLN A 328 -12.17 1.95 -10.71
C GLN A 328 -11.88 3.14 -11.63
N THR A 329 -11.77 4.35 -11.08
CA THR A 329 -11.45 5.56 -11.86
C THR A 329 -10.04 5.51 -12.46
N VAL A 330 -9.10 4.84 -11.79
CA VAL A 330 -7.72 4.66 -12.27
C VAL A 330 -7.50 3.34 -13.03
N GLY A 331 -8.60 2.62 -13.38
CA GLY A 331 -8.56 1.45 -14.26
C GLY A 331 -8.34 0.11 -13.54
N VAL A 332 -8.43 0.06 -12.21
CA VAL A 332 -8.37 -1.19 -11.44
C VAL A 332 -9.81 -1.74 -11.29
N GLU A 333 -10.21 -2.61 -12.22
CA GLU A 333 -11.58 -3.17 -12.26
C GLU A 333 -11.91 -4.04 -11.05
N SER A 334 -10.93 -4.78 -10.51
CA SER A 334 -11.11 -5.69 -9.38
C SER A 334 -11.32 -4.96 -8.03
N GLY A 335 -10.98 -3.68 -7.94
CA GLY A 335 -11.07 -2.92 -6.69
C GLY A 335 -10.32 -3.63 -5.55
N ARG A 336 -10.92 -3.70 -4.35
CA ARG A 336 -10.41 -4.50 -3.21
C ARG A 336 -10.55 -6.02 -3.36
N GLN A 337 -11.16 -6.52 -4.42
CA GLN A 337 -11.23 -7.97 -4.69
C GLN A 337 -9.88 -8.55 -5.17
N SER A 338 -8.84 -7.71 -5.29
CA SER A 338 -7.46 -8.09 -5.62
C SER A 338 -6.78 -9.06 -4.62
N TYR A 339 -7.49 -9.50 -3.57
CA TYR A 339 -6.99 -10.60 -2.71
C TYR A 339 -6.77 -11.93 -3.46
N GLY A 340 -7.52 -12.20 -4.55
CA GLY A 340 -7.22 -13.32 -5.46
C GLY A 340 -5.88 -13.11 -6.17
N GLU A 341 -5.67 -11.91 -6.67
CA GLU A 341 -4.48 -11.56 -7.47
C GLU A 341 -3.17 -11.61 -6.67
N VAL A 342 -3.18 -11.29 -5.34
CA VAL A 342 -1.97 -11.47 -4.50
C VAL A 342 -1.68 -12.94 -4.25
N VAL A 343 -2.72 -13.78 -4.12
CA VAL A 343 -2.55 -15.23 -3.97
C VAL A 343 -1.95 -15.84 -5.23
N ASP A 344 -2.33 -15.36 -6.41
CA ASP A 344 -1.73 -15.79 -7.68
C ASP A 344 -0.22 -15.46 -7.74
N LEU A 345 0.18 -14.28 -7.27
CA LEU A 345 1.59 -13.89 -7.18
C LEU A 345 2.37 -14.72 -6.15
N LEU A 346 1.80 -14.94 -4.95
CA LEU A 346 2.39 -15.79 -3.90
C LEU A 346 2.56 -17.23 -4.38
N THR A 347 1.58 -17.73 -5.11
CA THR A 347 1.59 -19.10 -5.65
C THR A 347 2.62 -19.23 -6.77
N ALA A 348 2.66 -18.26 -7.70
CA ALA A 348 3.66 -18.22 -8.76
C ALA A 348 5.08 -18.15 -8.19
N TRP A 349 5.29 -17.35 -7.16
CA TRP A 349 6.58 -17.27 -6.46
C TRP A 349 6.96 -18.60 -5.82
N TYR A 350 6.05 -19.26 -5.09
CA TYR A 350 6.31 -20.56 -4.47
C TYR A 350 6.79 -21.59 -5.49
N PHE A 351 6.07 -21.79 -6.58
CA PHE A 351 6.45 -22.75 -7.60
C PHE A 351 7.71 -22.36 -8.37
N SER A 352 8.04 -21.07 -8.47
CA SER A 352 9.32 -20.65 -9.06
C SER A 352 10.53 -21.04 -8.19
N GLN A 353 10.37 -21.06 -6.85
CA GLN A 353 11.42 -21.51 -5.94
C GLN A 353 11.66 -23.01 -6.02
N GLU A 354 10.59 -23.82 -6.16
CA GLU A 354 10.71 -25.27 -6.32
C GLU A 354 11.37 -25.67 -7.65
N ALA A 355 11.10 -24.94 -8.73
CA ALA A 355 11.72 -25.19 -10.04
C ALA A 355 13.22 -24.90 -10.06
N THR A 356 13.76 -24.19 -9.07
CA THR A 356 15.17 -23.78 -8.99
C THR A 356 15.98 -24.68 -8.06
N GLN A 357 15.34 -25.55 -7.25
CA GLN A 357 15.94 -26.55 -6.38
C GLN A 357 16.07 -27.88 -7.10
#